data_eae98ff6c122753abea01d9ce1e43d1c
#
_entry.id   eae98ff6c122753abea01d9ce1e43d1c
#
_cell.length_a   1.000
_cell.length_b   1.000
_cell.length_c   1.000
_cell.angle_alpha   90.00
_cell.angle_beta   90.00
_cell.angle_gamma   90.00
#
_symmetry.space_group_name_H-M   'P 1'
#
loop_
_entity.id
_entity.type
_entity.pdbx_description
1 polymer ?
#
loop_
_entity_poly.entity_id
_entity_poly.type
_entity_poly.pdbx_seq_one_letter_code
_entity_poly.pdbx_strand_id
1 'polypeptide(L)'
;MPVPAAAPDAAALDAAALDRALVTACRQACARPGSVAVIAADPQVPALGRALAEAGLEYGLPGADAALTLVPVTLAKGLEYDHVIVAEPARIVGAEARGLQRLYVALTRAVSRLTVLYSEPLPAPLPS
;
A
#
# COMPACT_ATOMS: atom_id res chain seq x y z
N MET A 1 2.56 -0.08 -13.11
CA MET A 1 1.31 0.59 -13.46
C MET A 1 0.38 0.60 -12.25
N PRO A 2 -0.02 1.74 -11.80
CA PRO A 2 -0.93 1.77 -10.66
C PRO A 2 -2.30 1.23 -11.03
N VAL A 3 -2.89 0.55 -10.08
CA VAL A 3 -4.27 0.10 -10.19
C VAL A 3 -5.03 0.84 -9.09
N PRO A 4 -5.70 1.92 -9.42
CA PRO A 4 -6.44 2.64 -8.39
C PRO A 4 -7.60 1.80 -7.87
N ALA A 5 -7.95 1.99 -6.62
CA ALA A 5 -9.02 1.25 -5.99
C ALA A 5 -10.33 1.39 -6.75
N ALA A 6 -10.53 2.52 -7.38
CA ALA A 6 -11.73 2.76 -8.15
C ALA A 6 -11.42 3.19 -9.56
N ALA A 7 -10.25 2.86 -10.08
CA ALA A 7 -9.88 3.28 -11.42
C ALA A 7 -10.17 4.77 -11.61
N PRO A 8 -10.96 5.19 -12.63
CA PRO A 8 -11.12 6.62 -12.88
C PRO A 8 -11.90 7.36 -11.79
N ASP A 9 -12.62 6.67 -10.92
CA ASP A 9 -13.47 7.30 -9.92
C ASP A 9 -12.91 7.21 -8.51
N ALA A 10 -11.59 7.29 -8.39
CA ALA A 10 -10.94 7.18 -7.09
C ALA A 10 -11.52 8.14 -6.05
N ALA A 11 -11.87 9.35 -6.47
CA ALA A 11 -12.40 10.35 -5.55
C ALA A 11 -13.75 9.96 -4.95
N ALA A 12 -14.46 8.98 -5.55
CA ALA A 12 -15.74 8.51 -5.05
C ALA A 12 -15.61 7.43 -3.99
N LEU A 13 -14.39 6.93 -3.75
CA LEU A 13 -14.19 5.88 -2.75
C LEU A 13 -14.25 6.47 -1.35
N ASP A 14 -14.88 5.72 -0.45
CA ASP A 14 -14.78 5.98 0.98
C ASP A 14 -13.78 4.99 1.60
N ALA A 15 -13.57 5.13 2.91
CA ALA A 15 -12.61 4.28 3.61
C ALA A 15 -12.96 2.79 3.52
N ALA A 16 -14.25 2.47 3.57
CA ALA A 16 -14.68 1.07 3.49
C ALA A 16 -14.39 0.48 2.10
N ALA A 17 -14.60 1.27 1.04
CA ALA A 17 -14.29 0.82 -0.31
C ALA A 17 -12.78 0.62 -0.50
N LEU A 18 -11.98 1.50 0.10
CA LEU A 18 -10.53 1.35 0.05
C LEU A 18 -10.09 0.06 0.76
N ASP A 19 -10.67 -0.22 1.94
CA ASP A 19 -10.34 -1.44 2.67
C ASP A 19 -10.69 -2.68 1.86
N ARG A 20 -11.84 -2.69 1.20
CA ARG A 20 -12.24 -3.82 0.34
C ARG A 20 -11.28 -3.99 -0.84
N ALA A 21 -10.88 -2.87 -1.45
CA ALA A 21 -9.94 -2.90 -2.55
C ALA A 21 -8.57 -3.41 -2.10
N LEU A 22 -8.14 -3.02 -0.90
CA LEU A 22 -6.89 -3.49 -0.33
C LEU A 22 -6.91 -5.00 -0.13
N VAL A 23 -7.99 -5.52 0.47
CA VAL A 23 -8.13 -6.96 0.68
C VAL A 23 -8.11 -7.71 -0.64
N THR A 24 -8.83 -7.23 -1.63
CA THR A 24 -8.86 -7.86 -2.95
C THR A 24 -7.47 -7.85 -3.59
N ALA A 25 -6.78 -6.72 -3.55
CA ALA A 25 -5.44 -6.62 -4.13
C ALA A 25 -4.46 -7.55 -3.43
N CYS A 26 -4.54 -7.64 -2.11
CA CYS A 26 -3.66 -8.53 -1.34
C CYS A 26 -3.92 -10.00 -1.67
N ARG A 27 -5.19 -10.40 -1.79
CA ARG A 27 -5.52 -11.76 -2.17
C ARG A 27 -4.99 -12.10 -3.55
N GLN A 28 -5.16 -11.19 -4.51
CA GLN A 28 -4.67 -11.40 -5.86
C GLN A 28 -3.15 -11.48 -5.91
N ALA A 29 -2.48 -10.60 -5.18
CA ALA A 29 -1.02 -10.59 -5.13
C ALA A 29 -0.48 -11.86 -4.49
N CYS A 30 -1.06 -12.29 -3.37
CA CYS A 30 -0.61 -13.47 -2.66
C CYS A 30 -0.92 -14.78 -3.40
N ALA A 31 -1.81 -14.74 -4.38
CA ALA A 31 -2.06 -15.91 -5.23
C ALA A 31 -0.94 -16.16 -6.23
N ARG A 32 -0.01 -15.23 -6.37
CA ARG A 32 1.16 -15.36 -7.25
C ARG A 32 2.40 -15.64 -6.42
N PRO A 33 3.41 -16.31 -7.00
CA PRO A 33 4.68 -16.50 -6.31
C PRO A 33 5.34 -15.16 -6.00
N GLY A 34 6.08 -15.09 -4.91
CA GLY A 34 6.87 -13.94 -4.55
C GLY A 34 6.36 -13.24 -3.30
N SER A 35 7.17 -12.34 -2.81
CA SER A 35 6.86 -11.58 -1.60
C SER A 35 5.93 -10.42 -1.92
N VAL A 36 5.03 -10.12 -0.98
CA VAL A 36 4.05 -9.04 -1.13
C VAL A 36 4.16 -8.11 0.07
N ALA A 37 4.17 -6.81 -0.20
CA ALA A 37 4.14 -5.81 0.85
C ALA A 37 3.06 -4.79 0.60
N VAL A 38 2.40 -4.36 1.68
CA VAL A 38 1.55 -3.18 1.69
C VAL A 38 2.34 -2.08 2.39
N ILE A 39 2.55 -0.96 1.72
CA ILE A 39 3.27 0.18 2.30
C ILE A 39 2.28 1.33 2.46
N ALA A 40 2.24 1.91 3.64
CA ALA A 40 1.32 2.99 3.97
C ALA A 40 1.96 3.95 4.96
N ALA A 41 1.37 5.13 5.10
CA ALA A 41 1.78 6.07 6.13
C ALA A 41 1.68 5.40 7.50
N ASP A 42 2.65 5.66 8.36
CA ASP A 42 2.73 5.00 9.66
C ASP A 42 1.41 5.06 10.45
N PRO A 43 0.74 6.23 10.53
CA PRO A 43 -0.51 6.30 11.30
C PRO A 43 -1.63 5.43 10.76
N GLN A 44 -1.56 5.01 9.49
CA GLN A 44 -2.60 4.19 8.88
C GLN A 44 -2.39 2.70 9.09
N VAL A 45 -1.20 2.29 9.50
CA VAL A 45 -0.86 0.88 9.62
C VAL A 45 -1.82 0.12 10.55
N PRO A 46 -2.17 0.61 11.74
CA PRO A 46 -3.08 -0.15 12.60
C PRO A 46 -4.44 -0.41 11.97
N ALA A 47 -5.03 0.58 11.30
CA ALA A 47 -6.34 0.42 10.68
C ALA A 47 -6.29 -0.56 9.51
N LEU A 48 -5.24 -0.48 8.69
CA LEU A 48 -5.06 -1.40 7.57
C LEU A 48 -4.83 -2.83 8.07
N GLY A 49 -4.05 -2.98 9.13
CA GLY A 49 -3.84 -4.28 9.74
C GLY A 49 -5.14 -4.90 10.23
N ARG A 50 -6.00 -4.11 10.83
CA ARG A 50 -7.32 -4.59 11.26
C ARG A 50 -8.17 -5.03 10.07
N ALA A 51 -8.16 -4.25 8.99
CA ALA A 51 -8.92 -4.61 7.79
C ALA A 51 -8.43 -5.95 7.21
N LEU A 52 -7.13 -6.16 7.16
CA LEU A 52 -6.57 -7.42 6.67
C LEU A 52 -6.94 -8.59 7.59
N ALA A 53 -6.81 -8.40 8.90
CA ALA A 53 -7.13 -9.44 9.86
C ALA A 53 -8.60 -9.81 9.84
N GLU A 54 -9.48 -8.82 9.73
CA GLU A 54 -10.93 -9.07 9.66
C GLU A 54 -11.31 -9.84 8.41
N ALA A 55 -10.54 -9.70 7.35
CA ALA A 55 -10.75 -10.45 6.13
C ALA A 55 -10.10 -11.83 6.14
N GLY A 56 -9.45 -12.22 7.23
CA GLY A 56 -8.80 -13.50 7.34
C GLY A 56 -7.43 -13.58 6.70
N LEU A 57 -6.83 -12.44 6.37
CA LEU A 57 -5.49 -12.40 5.79
C LEU A 57 -4.45 -12.29 6.90
N GLU A 58 -3.50 -13.21 6.90
CA GLU A 58 -2.37 -13.15 7.80
C GLU A 58 -1.31 -12.24 7.23
N TYR A 59 -0.70 -11.43 8.08
CA TYR A 59 0.39 -10.58 7.66
C TYR A 59 1.41 -10.47 8.79
N GLY A 60 2.63 -10.10 8.42
CA GLY A 60 3.68 -9.78 9.37
C GLY A 60 4.12 -8.34 9.21
N LEU A 61 4.88 -7.85 10.18
CA LEU A 61 5.58 -6.57 10.07
C LEU A 61 6.98 -6.82 9.53
N PRO A 62 7.71 -5.78 9.10
CA PRO A 62 9.04 -5.98 8.56
C PRO A 62 9.94 -6.78 9.50
N GLY A 63 10.61 -7.77 8.94
CA GLY A 63 11.43 -8.70 9.71
C GLY A 63 10.74 -10.00 10.06
N ALA A 64 9.43 -10.07 9.92
CA ALA A 64 8.70 -11.33 10.13
C ALA A 64 8.76 -12.16 8.86
N ASP A 65 8.73 -13.48 9.04
CA ASP A 65 8.72 -14.40 7.91
C ASP A 65 7.26 -14.64 7.52
N ALA A 66 6.73 -13.77 6.68
CA ALA A 66 5.35 -13.82 6.25
C ALA A 66 5.27 -13.56 4.75
N ALA A 67 4.28 -14.19 4.10
CA ALA A 67 4.06 -14.00 2.67
C ALA A 67 3.58 -12.58 2.35
N LEU A 68 2.84 -11.98 3.28
CA LEU A 68 2.33 -10.61 3.17
C LEU A 68 2.91 -9.80 4.33
N THR A 69 3.54 -8.69 4.01
CA THR A 69 4.14 -7.81 5.01
C THR A 69 3.45 -6.45 4.97
N LEU A 70 3.07 -5.93 6.12
CA LEU A 70 2.52 -4.59 6.26
C LEU A 70 3.64 -3.66 6.73
N VAL A 71 4.02 -2.70 5.89
CA VAL A 71 5.23 -1.90 6.08
C VAL A 71 4.86 -0.45 6.34
N PRO A 72 5.13 0.07 7.55
CA PRO A 72 5.10 1.52 7.74
C PRO A 72 6.11 2.16 6.80
N VAL A 73 5.72 3.24 6.13
CA VAL A 73 6.57 3.82 5.08
C VAL A 73 7.94 4.24 5.61
N THR A 74 8.04 4.62 6.88
CA THR A 74 9.33 5.00 7.45
C THR A 74 10.32 3.85 7.55
N LEU A 75 9.85 2.61 7.44
CA LEU A 75 10.69 1.42 7.48
C LEU A 75 10.96 0.83 6.09
N ALA A 76 10.47 1.47 5.03
CA ALA A 76 10.54 0.89 3.69
C ALA A 76 11.93 0.99 3.05
N LYS A 77 12.76 1.92 3.49
CA LYS A 77 14.07 2.13 2.89
C LYS A 77 14.93 0.87 3.04
N GLY A 78 15.51 0.45 1.93
CA GLY A 78 16.38 -0.73 1.92
C GLY A 78 15.66 -2.05 1.79
N LEU A 79 14.33 -2.05 1.76
CA LEU A 79 13.55 -3.27 1.58
C LEU A 79 13.17 -3.41 0.11
N GLU A 80 12.94 -4.66 -0.31
CA GLU A 80 12.47 -4.96 -1.66
C GLU A 80 11.46 -6.10 -1.59
N TYR A 81 10.44 -6.02 -2.43
CA TYR A 81 9.40 -7.03 -2.52
C TYR A 81 9.03 -7.25 -3.97
N ASP A 82 8.59 -8.45 -4.30
CA ASP A 82 8.18 -8.75 -5.68
C ASP A 82 6.96 -7.93 -6.08
N HIS A 83 5.98 -7.82 -5.19
CA HIS A 83 4.79 -7.00 -5.44
C HIS A 83 4.60 -6.04 -4.26
N VAL A 84 4.47 -4.76 -4.58
CA VAL A 84 4.21 -3.73 -3.58
C VAL A 84 2.84 -3.11 -3.86
N ILE A 85 2.05 -2.97 -2.81
CA ILE A 85 0.78 -2.26 -2.82
C ILE A 85 0.97 -1.01 -1.96
N VAL A 86 0.90 0.15 -2.57
CA VAL A 86 1.00 1.42 -1.83
C VAL A 86 -0.42 1.91 -1.57
N ALA A 87 -0.78 2.04 -0.31
CA ALA A 87 -2.11 2.46 0.10
C ALA A 87 -2.11 3.95 0.47
N GLU A 88 -3.01 4.71 -0.13
CA GLU A 88 -3.23 6.14 0.13
C GLU A 88 -1.94 6.96 0.04
N PRO A 89 -1.39 7.14 -1.16
CA PRO A 89 -0.15 7.93 -1.30
C PRO A 89 -0.29 9.36 -0.79
N ALA A 90 -1.48 9.96 -0.85
CA ALA A 90 -1.68 11.31 -0.32
C ALA A 90 -1.40 11.38 1.18
N ARG A 91 -1.70 10.32 1.92
CA ARG A 91 -1.42 10.28 3.36
C ARG A 91 0.07 10.16 3.64
N ILE A 92 0.79 9.47 2.77
CA ILE A 92 2.25 9.39 2.90
C ILE A 92 2.87 10.78 2.72
N VAL A 93 2.46 11.48 1.66
CA VAL A 93 2.99 12.81 1.39
C VAL A 93 2.61 13.79 2.50
N GLY A 94 1.38 13.71 2.99
CA GLY A 94 0.87 14.65 3.99
C GLY A 94 1.35 14.38 5.42
N ALA A 95 2.01 13.26 5.68
CA ALA A 95 2.33 12.86 7.05
C ALA A 95 3.51 13.63 7.65
N GLU A 96 4.43 14.10 6.81
CA GLU A 96 5.61 14.81 7.28
C GLU A 96 6.23 15.63 6.17
N ALA A 97 7.21 16.48 6.52
CA ALA A 97 7.87 17.35 5.55
C ALA A 97 8.58 16.58 4.44
N ARG A 98 9.05 15.38 4.72
CA ARG A 98 9.73 14.53 3.75
C ARG A 98 8.79 13.51 3.10
N GLY A 99 7.48 13.76 3.18
CA GLY A 99 6.49 12.81 2.71
C GLY A 99 6.65 12.44 1.24
N LEU A 100 6.99 13.39 0.38
CA LEU A 100 7.18 13.10 -1.03
C LEU A 100 8.36 12.15 -1.24
N GLN A 101 9.46 12.35 -0.52
CA GLN A 101 10.60 11.45 -0.58
C GLN A 101 10.23 10.06 -0.07
N ARG A 102 9.44 9.98 1.01
CA ARG A 102 8.93 8.71 1.53
C ARG A 102 8.11 7.99 0.48
N LEU A 103 7.28 8.73 -0.24
CA LEU A 103 6.46 8.12 -1.30
C LEU A 103 7.33 7.56 -2.41
N TYR A 104 8.36 8.28 -2.85
CA TYR A 104 9.27 7.77 -3.87
C TYR A 104 9.96 6.49 -3.41
N VAL A 105 10.37 6.43 -2.14
CA VAL A 105 10.95 5.21 -1.60
C VAL A 105 9.95 4.07 -1.70
N ALA A 106 8.70 4.30 -1.27
CA ALA A 106 7.66 3.26 -1.32
C ALA A 106 7.43 2.75 -2.74
N LEU A 107 7.31 3.69 -3.70
CA LEU A 107 7.02 3.33 -5.09
C LEU A 107 8.13 2.52 -5.74
N THR A 108 9.35 2.66 -5.25
CA THR A 108 10.52 1.99 -5.84
C THR A 108 10.91 0.70 -5.12
N ARG A 109 10.10 0.22 -4.16
CA ARG A 109 10.40 -1.05 -3.47
C ARG A 109 9.95 -2.27 -4.25
N ALA A 110 9.13 -2.08 -5.30
CA ALA A 110 8.61 -3.18 -6.10
C ALA A 110 9.63 -3.64 -7.12
N VAL A 111 9.91 -4.94 -7.14
CA VAL A 111 10.77 -5.54 -8.15
C VAL A 111 9.98 -5.88 -9.42
N SER A 112 8.77 -6.39 -9.27
CA SER A 112 7.99 -6.90 -10.41
C SER A 112 6.69 -6.14 -10.63
N ARG A 113 5.93 -5.84 -9.59
CA ARG A 113 4.59 -5.26 -9.71
C ARG A 113 4.38 -4.18 -8.67
N LEU A 114 3.70 -3.12 -9.09
CA LEU A 114 3.31 -2.03 -8.21
C LEU A 114 1.82 -1.77 -8.38
N THR A 115 1.10 -1.75 -7.29
CA THR A 115 -0.30 -1.36 -7.25
C THR A 115 -0.45 -0.17 -6.33
N VAL A 116 -1.19 0.84 -6.76
CA VAL A 116 -1.46 2.02 -5.93
C VAL A 116 -2.96 2.11 -5.70
N LEU A 117 -3.37 2.09 -4.44
CA LEU A 117 -4.77 2.20 -4.04
C LEU A 117 -4.99 3.55 -3.38
N TYR A 118 -6.00 4.28 -3.82
CA TYR A 118 -6.23 5.60 -3.28
C TYR A 118 -7.70 5.95 -3.28
N SER A 119 -8.12 6.68 -2.25
CA SER A 119 -9.44 7.29 -2.15
C SER A 119 -9.33 8.81 -2.19
N GLU A 120 -8.17 9.35 -1.82
CA GLU A 120 -7.87 10.76 -1.90
C GLU A 120 -7.13 11.05 -3.19
N PRO A 121 -7.20 12.28 -3.73
CA PRO A 121 -6.51 12.61 -4.98
C PRO A 121 -5.02 12.27 -4.90
N LEU A 122 -4.49 11.79 -6.01
CA LEU A 122 -3.07 11.47 -6.08
C LEU A 122 -2.24 12.75 -5.93
N PRO A 123 -1.16 12.69 -5.16
CA PRO A 123 -0.29 13.86 -5.02
C PRO A 123 0.43 14.17 -6.32
N ALA A 124 0.59 15.45 -6.63
CA ALA A 124 1.52 15.85 -7.66
C ALA A 124 2.95 15.63 -7.13
N PRO A 125 3.90 15.19 -7.97
CA PRO A 125 3.86 15.08 -9.44
C PRO A 125 3.47 13.70 -9.97
N LEU A 126 2.81 12.88 -9.19
CA LEU A 126 2.42 11.56 -9.67
C LEU A 126 1.42 11.69 -10.80
N PRO A 127 1.53 10.88 -11.86
CA PRO A 127 0.52 10.84 -12.89
C PRO A 127 -0.79 10.28 -12.35
N SER A 128 -1.87 10.82 -12.83
CA SER A 128 -3.21 10.36 -12.44
C SER A 128 -3.65 9.14 -13.23
#